data_ec8a45880aa64f47db200535723f1b06
#
_entry.id   ec8a45880aa64f47db200535723f1b06
#
_cell.length_a   1.000
_cell.length_b   1.000
_cell.length_c   1.000
_cell.angle_alpha   90.00
_cell.angle_beta   90.00
_cell.angle_gamma   90.00
#
_symmetry.space_group_name_H-M   'P 1'
#
loop_
_entity.id
_entity.type
_entity.pdbx_description
1 polymer ?
#
loop_
_entity_poly.entity_id
_entity_poly.type
_entity_poly.pdbx_seq_one_letter_code
_entity_poly.pdbx_strand_id
1 'polypeptide(L)'
;MSTVAEGLWAWLIAPAHSLIAICDEVVIVYFLAINTSYLVLILIAVVEFVRRLRRASFAGYDDASGSPFTPPVSVIVPAHNEAVGIVEAIRAMLLLRYPMFEVVVVDDGSTDGTLDALRDAFDLVEVEYVVPDDVPVRGRVTSVHLPRGGPVPLVVARKENGGKSDALNVGINLARYPLLCMVDADSILDSQALLAVAGPFSDDPMRVVATGGVVGLANGCTVMAGRVVEPHVPPDLLGRVQVVEYLRAFFLGRTGWSKVGSLLIIAGAFGLFRRDAVVAVGGMDRDCIGEDAELVIRLHRYMREQGRDYRIVFVTEPISWSEAPSTLKVLGHQRRRWHRGLTEILLKHRGMIGNPRYGRIGLVALPFYVVFELLAPVVELASLVLVPLGVLIGAVDVGFLWRFLLAAYAYAIVVSLVSVAVEEYAFHRFTRWRDVWGALVGVAAENIGYRQLTAWWRLRGLLDALRRTPQVWGSMTRAGFDTSGHVKERGGDRA
;
A
#
# COMPACT_ATOMS: atom_id res chain seq x y z
N MET A 1 -26.62 -58.03 -5.76
CA MET A 1 -26.18 -56.75 -6.38
C MET A 1 -25.80 -55.69 -5.35
N SER A 2 -26.17 -55.77 -4.05
CA SER A 2 -25.83 -54.79 -3.00
C SER A 2 -24.37 -54.85 -2.55
N THR A 3 -23.79 -56.00 -2.37
CA THR A 3 -22.42 -56.19 -1.86
C THR A 3 -21.31 -55.72 -2.78
N VAL A 4 -21.49 -55.78 -4.09
CA VAL A 4 -20.49 -55.30 -5.09
C VAL A 4 -20.51 -53.77 -5.17
N ALA A 5 -21.71 -53.19 -5.10
CA ALA A 5 -21.85 -51.72 -5.09
C ALA A 5 -21.27 -51.12 -3.76
N GLU A 6 -21.54 -51.76 -2.62
CA GLU A 6 -20.94 -51.35 -1.33
C GLU A 6 -19.42 -51.48 -1.32
N GLY A 7 -18.84 -52.53 -1.91
CA GLY A 7 -17.39 -52.68 -2.02
C GLY A 7 -16.75 -51.66 -2.97
N LEU A 8 -17.39 -51.34 -4.09
CA LEU A 8 -16.91 -50.33 -5.05
C LEU A 8 -16.96 -48.91 -4.47
N TRP A 9 -18.07 -48.60 -3.77
CA TRP A 9 -18.24 -47.34 -3.05
C TRP A 9 -17.21 -47.20 -1.93
N ALA A 10 -16.99 -48.24 -1.11
CA ALA A 10 -15.98 -48.22 -0.05
C ALA A 10 -14.56 -48.03 -0.63
N TRP A 11 -14.24 -48.67 -1.76
CA TRP A 11 -12.93 -48.54 -2.39
C TRP A 11 -12.69 -47.15 -3.00
N LEU A 12 -13.72 -46.44 -3.50
CA LEU A 12 -13.64 -45.09 -4.01
C LEU A 12 -13.68 -44.03 -2.88
N ILE A 13 -14.50 -44.25 -1.86
CA ILE A 13 -14.72 -43.27 -0.78
C ILE A 13 -13.60 -43.29 0.26
N ALA A 14 -13.04 -44.45 0.60
CA ALA A 14 -12.01 -44.55 1.65
C ALA A 14 -10.75 -43.71 1.35
N PRO A 15 -10.13 -43.76 0.16
CA PRO A 15 -8.99 -42.89 -0.16
C PRO A 15 -9.39 -41.41 -0.25
N ALA A 16 -10.60 -41.10 -0.76
CA ALA A 16 -11.10 -39.74 -0.81
C ALA A 16 -11.35 -39.19 0.61
N HIS A 17 -11.93 -39.99 1.51
CA HIS A 17 -12.12 -39.63 2.92
C HIS A 17 -10.80 -39.31 3.61
N SER A 18 -9.78 -40.18 3.46
CA SER A 18 -8.46 -39.95 4.04
C SER A 18 -7.77 -38.72 3.48
N LEU A 19 -7.86 -38.51 2.16
CA LEU A 19 -7.27 -37.34 1.50
C LEU A 19 -7.92 -36.04 1.96
N ILE A 20 -9.25 -35.99 2.04
CA ILE A 20 -9.99 -34.82 2.48
C ILE A 20 -9.71 -34.54 3.95
N ALA A 21 -9.68 -35.56 4.83
CA ALA A 21 -9.32 -35.38 6.23
C ALA A 21 -7.94 -34.76 6.40
N ILE A 22 -6.94 -35.22 5.64
CA ILE A 22 -5.59 -34.61 5.63
C ILE A 22 -5.62 -33.17 5.12
N CYS A 23 -6.37 -32.90 4.06
CA CYS A 23 -6.49 -31.52 3.55
C CYS A 23 -7.13 -30.60 4.57
N ASP A 24 -8.14 -31.05 5.30
CA ASP A 24 -8.82 -30.25 6.33
C ASP A 24 -7.91 -29.97 7.53
N GLU A 25 -7.08 -30.94 7.96
CA GLU A 25 -6.05 -30.70 8.98
C GLU A 25 -5.04 -29.63 8.52
N VAL A 26 -4.57 -29.72 7.28
CA VAL A 26 -3.65 -28.71 6.69
C VAL A 26 -4.31 -27.34 6.65
N VAL A 27 -5.58 -27.25 6.27
CA VAL A 27 -6.35 -25.99 6.26
C VAL A 27 -6.43 -25.39 7.66
N ILE A 28 -6.75 -26.20 8.67
CA ILE A 28 -6.82 -25.74 10.08
C ILE A 28 -5.47 -25.21 10.55
N VAL A 29 -4.40 -25.99 10.36
CA VAL A 29 -3.03 -25.57 10.74
C VAL A 29 -2.65 -24.27 10.02
N TYR A 30 -2.97 -24.17 8.74
CA TYR A 30 -2.72 -22.98 7.94
C TYR A 30 -3.44 -21.74 8.52
N PHE A 31 -4.75 -21.84 8.82
CA PHE A 31 -5.50 -20.74 9.40
C PHE A 31 -5.03 -20.35 10.80
N LEU A 32 -4.64 -21.31 11.63
CA LEU A 32 -4.04 -21.01 12.93
C LEU A 32 -2.68 -20.32 12.79
N ALA A 33 -1.85 -20.80 11.88
CA ALA A 33 -0.52 -20.24 11.66
C ALA A 33 -0.59 -18.79 11.12
N ILE A 34 -1.43 -18.52 10.12
CA ILE A 34 -1.58 -17.17 9.57
C ILE A 34 -2.13 -16.20 10.62
N ASN A 35 -3.19 -16.58 11.34
CA ASN A 35 -3.79 -15.71 12.34
C ASN A 35 -2.83 -15.45 13.50
N THR A 36 -2.12 -16.47 13.98
CA THR A 36 -1.10 -16.32 15.04
C THR A 36 0.03 -15.40 14.57
N SER A 37 0.48 -15.53 13.33
CA SER A 37 1.50 -14.65 12.74
C SER A 37 1.05 -13.19 12.72
N TYR A 38 -0.19 -12.92 12.31
CA TYR A 38 -0.74 -11.56 12.36
C TYR A 38 -0.88 -11.04 13.79
N LEU A 39 -1.31 -11.88 14.74
CA LEU A 39 -1.37 -11.47 16.15
C LEU A 39 0.01 -11.07 16.67
N VAL A 40 1.04 -11.85 16.38
CA VAL A 40 2.42 -11.55 16.78
C VAL A 40 2.88 -10.22 16.19
N LEU A 41 2.62 -9.97 14.89
CA LEU A 41 2.97 -8.71 14.24
C LEU A 41 2.23 -7.52 14.88
N ILE A 42 0.95 -7.68 15.22
CA ILE A 42 0.14 -6.66 15.88
C ILE A 42 0.68 -6.38 17.29
N LEU A 43 1.00 -7.41 18.07
CA LEU A 43 1.58 -7.23 19.40
C LEU A 43 2.93 -6.49 19.33
N ILE A 44 3.78 -6.82 18.38
CA ILE A 44 5.02 -6.08 18.12
C ILE A 44 4.74 -4.62 17.78
N ALA A 45 3.74 -4.36 16.92
CA ALA A 45 3.34 -3.01 16.53
C ALA A 45 2.81 -2.21 17.73
N VAL A 46 1.95 -2.81 18.56
CA VAL A 46 1.41 -2.18 19.78
C VAL A 46 2.51 -1.82 20.77
N VAL A 47 3.45 -2.73 21.02
CA VAL A 47 4.59 -2.47 21.93
C VAL A 47 5.44 -1.32 21.40
N GLU A 48 5.71 -1.29 20.10
CA GLU A 48 6.47 -0.18 19.49
C GLU A 48 5.73 1.14 19.58
N PHE A 49 4.43 1.11 19.34
CA PHE A 49 3.58 2.28 19.45
C PHE A 49 3.58 2.85 20.88
N VAL A 50 3.36 2.01 21.90
CA VAL A 50 3.41 2.45 23.33
C VAL A 50 4.78 3.02 23.69
N ARG A 51 5.87 2.42 23.19
CA ARG A 51 7.22 2.95 23.39
C ARG A 51 7.40 4.34 22.76
N ARG A 52 6.85 4.56 21.56
CA ARG A 52 6.90 5.87 20.89
C ARG A 52 6.12 6.93 21.65
N LEU A 53 4.89 6.64 22.10
CA LEU A 53 4.09 7.57 22.91
C LEU A 53 4.85 8.04 24.16
N ARG A 54 5.59 7.15 24.80
CA ARG A 54 6.41 7.51 25.98
C ARG A 54 7.62 8.39 25.63
N ARG A 55 8.11 8.36 24.40
CA ARG A 55 9.29 9.11 23.94
C ARG A 55 8.92 10.46 23.28
N ALA A 56 7.73 10.58 22.72
CA ALA A 56 7.29 11.72 21.91
C ALA A 56 7.12 13.04 22.68
N SER A 57 7.39 13.07 23.99
CA SER A 57 7.11 14.25 24.85
C SER A 57 8.05 15.45 24.65
N PHE A 58 9.13 15.37 23.87
CA PHE A 58 10.14 16.44 23.89
C PHE A 58 10.75 16.89 22.54
N ALA A 59 10.44 16.27 21.43
CA ALA A 59 10.97 16.71 20.13
C ALA A 59 9.81 16.96 19.16
N GLY A 60 9.29 18.18 19.17
CA GLY A 60 8.29 18.62 18.21
C GLY A 60 8.90 18.73 16.79
N TYR A 61 8.06 18.55 15.77
CA TYR A 61 8.44 18.81 14.37
C TYR A 61 8.89 20.27 14.14
N ASP A 62 8.59 21.17 15.05
CA ASP A 62 8.97 22.58 14.97
C ASP A 62 10.49 22.75 14.99
N ASP A 63 11.22 22.00 15.81
CA ASP A 63 12.67 22.03 15.86
C ASP A 63 13.29 21.49 14.56
N ALA A 64 12.73 20.40 14.01
CA ALA A 64 13.18 19.82 12.75
C ALA A 64 12.86 20.73 11.56
N SER A 65 11.76 21.46 11.58
CA SER A 65 11.35 22.38 10.52
C SER A 65 12.26 23.59 10.37
N GLY A 66 12.95 23.99 11.46
CA GLY A 66 13.93 25.08 11.49
C GLY A 66 15.39 24.63 11.39
N SER A 67 15.67 23.33 11.41
CA SER A 67 17.02 22.79 11.48
C SER A 67 17.72 22.75 10.12
N PRO A 68 18.92 23.33 9.97
CA PRO A 68 19.71 23.21 8.75
C PRO A 68 20.27 21.79 8.52
N PHE A 69 20.17 20.91 9.53
CA PHE A 69 20.60 19.52 9.44
C PHE A 69 19.50 18.58 8.91
N THR A 70 18.28 19.09 8.72
CA THR A 70 17.21 18.31 8.09
C THR A 70 17.55 18.06 6.61
N PRO A 71 17.71 16.81 6.17
CA PRO A 71 18.19 16.52 4.84
C PRO A 71 17.20 16.98 3.76
N PRO A 72 17.66 17.63 2.68
CA PRO A 72 16.77 18.13 1.64
C PRO A 72 16.14 16.99 0.82
N VAL A 73 14.92 17.24 0.29
CA VAL A 73 14.07 16.26 -0.37
C VAL A 73 13.63 16.72 -1.75
N SER A 74 13.73 15.84 -2.76
CA SER A 74 13.04 16.00 -4.04
C SER A 74 11.75 15.17 -4.03
N VAL A 75 10.60 15.84 -4.14
CA VAL A 75 9.28 15.22 -4.25
C VAL A 75 9.01 14.95 -5.72
N ILE A 76 8.89 13.68 -6.10
CA ILE A 76 8.68 13.24 -7.49
C ILE A 76 7.23 12.83 -7.68
N VAL A 77 6.56 13.45 -8.64
CA VAL A 77 5.12 13.28 -8.91
C VAL A 77 4.93 12.85 -10.36
N PRO A 78 4.73 11.55 -10.65
CA PRO A 78 4.35 11.11 -11.98
C PRO A 78 2.89 11.46 -12.23
N ALA A 79 2.57 12.06 -13.39
CA ALA A 79 1.23 12.45 -13.79
C ALA A 79 0.89 11.92 -15.19
N HIS A 80 -0.32 11.39 -15.36
CA HIS A 80 -0.85 11.00 -16.67
C HIS A 80 -2.36 11.18 -16.70
N ASN A 81 -2.84 12.14 -17.50
CA ASN A 81 -4.26 12.49 -17.63
C ASN A 81 -4.91 12.89 -16.29
N GLU A 82 -4.30 13.87 -15.59
CA GLU A 82 -4.70 14.37 -14.28
C GLU A 82 -5.13 15.85 -14.31
N ALA A 83 -5.56 16.38 -15.47
CA ALA A 83 -5.87 17.80 -15.66
C ALA A 83 -6.83 18.39 -14.60
N VAL A 84 -7.76 17.58 -14.07
CA VAL A 84 -8.79 18.04 -13.12
C VAL A 84 -8.20 18.33 -11.73
N GLY A 85 -7.22 17.56 -11.26
CA GLY A 85 -6.74 17.60 -9.87
C GLY A 85 -5.29 18.05 -9.68
N ILE A 86 -4.47 18.00 -10.75
CA ILE A 86 -3.02 18.17 -10.64
C ILE A 86 -2.61 19.53 -10.07
N VAL A 87 -3.29 20.61 -10.44
CA VAL A 87 -2.94 21.96 -9.98
C VAL A 87 -3.11 22.08 -8.46
N GLU A 88 -4.23 21.61 -7.93
CA GLU A 88 -4.50 21.65 -6.50
C GLU A 88 -3.53 20.73 -5.73
N ALA A 89 -3.23 19.55 -6.26
CA ALA A 89 -2.27 18.62 -5.67
C ALA A 89 -0.87 19.25 -5.58
N ILE A 90 -0.38 19.88 -6.65
CA ILE A 90 0.94 20.52 -6.65
C ILE A 90 0.95 21.75 -5.74
N ARG A 91 -0.11 22.58 -5.71
CA ARG A 91 -0.23 23.69 -4.75
C ARG A 91 -0.15 23.19 -3.31
N ALA A 92 -0.86 22.12 -2.97
CA ALA A 92 -0.81 21.54 -1.64
C ALA A 92 0.58 21.01 -1.28
N MET A 93 1.28 20.39 -2.24
CA MET A 93 2.65 19.89 -2.04
C MET A 93 3.66 21.04 -1.86
N LEU A 94 3.54 22.14 -2.60
CA LEU A 94 4.39 23.33 -2.44
C LEU A 94 4.19 24.04 -1.08
N LEU A 95 3.08 23.76 -0.39
CA LEU A 95 2.78 24.29 0.94
C LEU A 95 3.18 23.34 2.09
N LEU A 96 3.93 22.28 1.81
CA LEU A 96 4.44 21.39 2.85
C LEU A 96 5.41 22.13 3.78
N ARG A 97 5.32 21.84 5.07
CA ARG A 97 6.25 22.40 6.08
C ARG A 97 7.53 21.59 6.08
N TYR A 98 8.49 22.02 5.27
CA TYR A 98 9.81 21.38 5.20
C TYR A 98 10.89 22.42 4.87
N PRO A 99 12.08 22.39 5.49
CA PRO A 99 13.09 23.46 5.32
C PRO A 99 13.59 23.64 3.90
N MET A 100 13.89 22.53 3.23
CA MET A 100 14.47 22.55 1.88
C MET A 100 13.95 21.37 1.07
N PHE A 101 13.13 21.65 0.07
CA PHE A 101 12.61 20.64 -0.86
C PHE A 101 12.34 21.24 -2.24
N GLU A 102 12.14 20.39 -3.21
CA GLU A 102 11.62 20.71 -4.53
C GLU A 102 10.53 19.74 -4.94
N VAL A 103 9.68 20.14 -5.87
CA VAL A 103 8.66 19.29 -6.49
C VAL A 103 9.03 19.08 -7.94
N VAL A 104 9.19 17.83 -8.36
CA VAL A 104 9.49 17.41 -9.73
C VAL A 104 8.28 16.68 -10.28
N VAL A 105 7.51 17.33 -11.12
CA VAL A 105 6.35 16.74 -11.81
C VAL A 105 6.80 16.17 -13.13
N VAL A 106 6.41 14.92 -13.42
CA VAL A 106 6.72 14.28 -14.70
C VAL A 106 5.41 13.92 -15.40
N ASP A 107 5.07 14.68 -16.43
CA ASP A 107 3.94 14.41 -17.32
C ASP A 107 4.31 13.28 -18.29
N ASP A 108 3.76 12.09 -18.06
CA ASP A 108 4.02 10.88 -18.84
C ASP A 108 3.15 10.83 -20.11
N GLY A 109 3.30 11.85 -20.95
CA GLY A 109 2.62 11.92 -22.24
C GLY A 109 1.10 12.03 -22.12
N SER A 110 0.60 12.89 -21.23
CA SER A 110 -0.83 13.17 -21.11
C SER A 110 -1.45 13.66 -22.42
N THR A 111 -2.67 13.20 -22.69
CA THR A 111 -3.47 13.55 -23.87
C THR A 111 -4.61 14.51 -23.55
N ASP A 112 -4.82 14.80 -22.27
CA ASP A 112 -5.73 15.84 -21.77
C ASP A 112 -4.99 17.17 -21.58
N GLY A 113 -5.56 18.13 -20.89
CA GLY A 113 -4.96 19.44 -20.61
C GLY A 113 -4.00 19.46 -19.42
N THR A 114 -3.43 18.35 -18.95
CA THR A 114 -2.59 18.29 -17.74
C THR A 114 -1.43 19.26 -17.75
N LEU A 115 -0.61 19.27 -18.82
CA LEU A 115 0.54 20.19 -18.93
C LEU A 115 0.08 21.63 -19.05
N ASP A 116 -0.96 21.90 -19.84
CA ASP A 116 -1.46 23.26 -20.05
C ASP A 116 -2.01 23.85 -18.75
N ALA A 117 -2.75 23.05 -17.97
CA ALA A 117 -3.22 23.45 -16.64
C ALA A 117 -2.07 23.80 -15.68
N LEU A 118 -0.96 23.04 -15.71
CA LEU A 118 0.24 23.33 -14.92
C LEU A 118 0.94 24.62 -15.41
N ARG A 119 1.07 24.80 -16.74
CA ARG A 119 1.70 26.00 -17.33
C ARG A 119 0.95 27.26 -16.96
N ASP A 120 -0.36 27.24 -17.07
CA ASP A 120 -1.21 28.40 -16.76
C ASP A 120 -1.21 28.69 -15.25
N ALA A 121 -1.28 27.67 -14.40
CA ALA A 121 -1.39 27.84 -12.95
C ALA A 121 -0.11 28.33 -12.28
N PHE A 122 1.07 28.00 -12.85
CA PHE A 122 2.38 28.28 -12.26
C PHE A 122 3.28 29.16 -13.13
N ASP A 123 2.73 29.80 -14.20
CA ASP A 123 3.47 30.62 -15.17
C ASP A 123 4.76 29.93 -15.65
N LEU A 124 4.63 28.70 -16.15
CA LEU A 124 5.76 27.89 -16.54
C LEU A 124 6.29 28.29 -17.92
N VAL A 125 7.60 28.38 -18.04
CA VAL A 125 8.31 28.59 -19.31
C VAL A 125 9.18 27.38 -19.62
N GLU A 126 9.21 27.01 -20.90
CA GLU A 126 10.10 25.97 -21.38
C GLU A 126 11.55 26.45 -21.33
N VAL A 127 12.42 25.58 -20.84
CA VAL A 127 13.86 25.85 -20.73
C VAL A 127 14.66 24.74 -21.40
N GLU A 128 15.80 25.10 -21.94
CA GLU A 128 16.76 24.12 -22.40
C GLU A 128 17.41 23.44 -21.17
N TYR A 129 17.23 22.14 -21.05
CA TYR A 129 17.68 21.39 -19.87
C TYR A 129 18.29 20.04 -20.28
N VAL A 130 19.48 19.77 -19.80
CA VAL A 130 20.13 18.47 -19.97
C VAL A 130 19.70 17.56 -18.83
N VAL A 131 18.89 16.54 -19.12
CA VAL A 131 18.46 15.55 -18.13
C VAL A 131 19.60 14.59 -17.87
N PRO A 132 20.06 14.43 -16.61
CA PRO A 132 21.05 13.41 -16.25
C PRO A 132 20.57 11.99 -16.58
N ASP A 133 21.50 11.06 -16.76
CA ASP A 133 21.23 9.66 -17.10
C ASP A 133 21.72 8.72 -15.98
N ASP A 134 21.32 9.00 -14.74
CA ASP A 134 21.72 8.21 -13.57
C ASP A 134 20.97 6.87 -13.50
N VAL A 135 19.73 6.86 -13.97
CA VAL A 135 18.89 5.65 -14.08
C VAL A 135 18.27 5.56 -15.47
N PRO A 136 18.06 4.33 -16.01
CA PRO A 136 17.60 4.15 -17.36
C PRO A 136 16.13 4.54 -17.54
N VAL A 137 15.81 5.24 -18.64
CA VAL A 137 14.48 5.62 -19.06
C VAL A 137 14.17 5.10 -20.47
N ARG A 138 12.88 4.93 -20.82
CA ARG A 138 12.43 4.49 -22.16
C ARG A 138 11.91 5.64 -23.00
N GLY A 139 10.98 6.42 -22.42
CA GLY A 139 10.34 7.53 -23.09
C GLY A 139 11.25 8.75 -23.13
N ARG A 140 11.38 9.37 -24.31
CA ARG A 140 12.16 10.59 -24.49
C ARG A 140 11.53 11.75 -23.72
N VAL A 141 12.32 12.52 -22.95
CA VAL A 141 11.89 13.80 -22.40
C VAL A 141 11.80 14.81 -23.54
N THR A 142 10.62 15.39 -23.71
CA THR A 142 10.32 16.29 -24.83
C THR A 142 10.49 17.75 -24.47
N SER A 143 10.22 18.13 -23.22
CA SER A 143 10.39 19.51 -22.72
C SER A 143 10.54 19.53 -21.20
N VAL A 144 11.22 20.55 -20.69
CA VAL A 144 11.33 20.86 -19.26
C VAL A 144 10.88 22.29 -19.04
N HIS A 145 10.09 22.53 -18.01
CA HIS A 145 9.49 23.81 -17.71
C HIS A 145 9.79 24.23 -16.29
N LEU A 146 10.07 25.51 -16.09
CA LEU A 146 10.30 26.15 -14.78
C LEU A 146 9.40 27.37 -14.62
N PRO A 147 9.01 27.75 -13.39
CA PRO A 147 8.28 28.97 -13.12
C PRO A 147 9.07 30.22 -13.53
N ARG A 148 8.43 31.18 -14.21
CA ARG A 148 9.06 32.42 -14.71
C ARG A 148 9.44 33.38 -13.57
N GLY A 149 8.70 33.43 -12.52
CA GLY A 149 8.66 34.55 -11.55
C GLY A 149 9.48 34.36 -10.26
N GLY A 150 10.46 33.46 -10.17
CA GLY A 150 11.28 33.35 -8.97
C GLY A 150 11.53 31.95 -8.45
N PRO A 151 12.06 31.78 -7.24
CA PRO A 151 12.56 30.51 -6.73
C PRO A 151 11.42 29.59 -6.21
N VAL A 152 10.35 29.40 -7.00
CA VAL A 152 9.37 28.36 -6.69
C VAL A 152 10.06 27.01 -6.92
N PRO A 153 10.11 26.13 -5.93
CA PRO A 153 10.84 24.88 -6.04
C PRO A 153 10.05 23.84 -6.86
N LEU A 154 9.72 24.17 -8.11
CA LEU A 154 8.93 23.36 -9.03
C LEU A 154 9.67 23.16 -10.34
N VAL A 155 9.77 21.90 -10.77
CA VAL A 155 10.24 21.49 -12.10
C VAL A 155 9.14 20.64 -12.72
N VAL A 156 8.75 20.92 -13.98
CA VAL A 156 7.78 20.12 -14.72
C VAL A 156 8.44 19.60 -15.98
N ALA A 157 8.55 18.30 -16.12
CA ALA A 157 9.06 17.65 -17.33
C ALA A 157 7.95 16.93 -18.07
N ARG A 158 7.93 17.04 -19.39
CA ARG A 158 7.07 16.24 -20.26
C ARG A 158 7.88 15.19 -20.99
N LYS A 159 7.35 13.98 -21.09
CA LYS A 159 7.98 12.88 -21.82
C LYS A 159 6.96 12.10 -22.65
N GLU A 160 7.45 11.30 -23.59
CA GLU A 160 6.65 10.28 -24.25
C GLU A 160 6.15 9.26 -23.24
N ASN A 161 4.90 8.78 -23.39
CA ASN A 161 4.32 7.83 -22.46
C ASN A 161 5.18 6.53 -22.35
N GLY A 162 5.60 6.20 -21.14
CA GLY A 162 6.41 5.03 -20.83
C GLY A 162 5.91 4.30 -19.57
N GLY A 163 4.85 4.84 -18.94
CA GLY A 163 4.26 4.33 -17.70
C GLY A 163 4.88 4.94 -16.44
N LYS A 164 4.19 4.74 -15.31
CA LYS A 164 4.51 5.34 -14.02
C LYS A 164 5.97 5.14 -13.59
N SER A 165 6.50 3.93 -13.69
CA SER A 165 7.89 3.62 -13.30
C SER A 165 8.91 4.39 -14.15
N ASP A 166 8.63 4.56 -15.43
CA ASP A 166 9.49 5.31 -16.35
C ASP A 166 9.43 6.82 -16.06
N ALA A 167 8.25 7.34 -15.74
CA ALA A 167 8.09 8.73 -15.29
C ALA A 167 8.82 8.97 -13.96
N LEU A 168 8.74 8.04 -13.00
CA LEU A 168 9.51 8.12 -11.76
C LEU A 168 11.02 8.12 -12.02
N ASN A 169 11.52 7.33 -12.99
CA ASN A 169 12.94 7.32 -13.36
C ASN A 169 13.39 8.66 -13.94
N VAL A 170 12.56 9.30 -14.78
CA VAL A 170 12.86 10.68 -15.23
C VAL A 170 12.91 11.64 -14.04
N GLY A 171 11.97 11.51 -13.09
CA GLY A 171 11.98 12.31 -11.86
C GLY A 171 13.24 12.09 -11.01
N ILE A 172 13.73 10.83 -10.89
CA ILE A 172 14.98 10.50 -10.19
C ILE A 172 16.18 11.17 -10.86
N ASN A 173 16.23 11.18 -12.20
CA ASN A 173 17.28 11.84 -12.97
C ASN A 173 17.25 13.37 -12.81
N LEU A 174 16.08 13.97 -12.72
CA LEU A 174 15.92 15.43 -12.52
C LEU A 174 16.12 15.86 -11.06
N ALA A 175 15.96 14.94 -10.10
CA ALA A 175 16.05 15.24 -8.67
C ALA A 175 17.45 15.70 -8.25
N ARG A 176 17.51 16.83 -7.53
CA ARG A 176 18.79 17.44 -7.09
C ARG A 176 19.19 17.01 -5.68
N TYR A 177 18.24 16.56 -4.86
CA TYR A 177 18.46 16.32 -3.45
C TYR A 177 18.75 14.85 -3.11
N PRO A 178 19.40 14.58 -1.95
CA PRO A 178 19.83 13.24 -1.56
C PRO A 178 18.69 12.32 -1.15
N LEU A 179 17.49 12.86 -0.84
CA LEU A 179 16.32 12.08 -0.53
C LEU A 179 15.25 12.27 -1.61
N LEU A 180 14.66 11.17 -2.05
CA LEU A 180 13.62 11.09 -3.08
C LEU A 180 12.30 10.71 -2.43
N CYS A 181 11.31 11.60 -2.46
CA CYS A 181 9.96 11.33 -2.03
C CYS A 181 9.10 11.04 -3.25
N MET A 182 8.64 9.80 -3.42
CA MET A 182 7.77 9.41 -4.51
C MET A 182 6.31 9.51 -4.05
N VAL A 183 5.48 10.27 -4.80
CA VAL A 183 4.10 10.61 -4.42
C VAL A 183 3.21 10.49 -5.64
N ASP A 184 2.06 9.82 -5.53
CA ASP A 184 1.07 9.79 -6.62
C ASP A 184 0.39 11.16 -6.75
N ALA A 185 0.06 11.56 -7.97
CA ALA A 185 -0.53 12.87 -8.29
C ALA A 185 -1.89 13.12 -7.63
N ASP A 186 -2.58 12.06 -7.23
CA ASP A 186 -3.87 12.07 -6.54
C ASP A 186 -3.78 11.90 -5.02
N SER A 187 -2.56 11.84 -4.46
CA SER A 187 -2.34 11.72 -3.02
C SER A 187 -2.46 13.06 -2.33
N ILE A 188 -3.21 13.08 -1.22
CA ILE A 188 -3.27 14.23 -0.31
C ILE A 188 -2.24 14.00 0.80
N LEU A 189 -1.35 14.96 1.01
CA LEU A 189 -0.33 14.91 2.05
C LEU A 189 -0.71 15.78 3.25
N ASP A 190 -0.39 15.28 4.45
CA ASP A 190 -0.37 16.14 5.64
C ASP A 190 0.73 17.20 5.51
N SER A 191 0.53 18.37 6.13
CA SER A 191 1.50 19.46 6.06
C SER A 191 2.88 19.11 6.63
N GLN A 192 2.95 18.14 7.54
CA GLN A 192 4.17 17.66 8.20
C GLN A 192 4.63 16.30 7.65
N ALA A 193 4.02 15.82 6.58
CA ALA A 193 4.29 14.49 6.02
C ALA A 193 5.78 14.26 5.73
N LEU A 194 6.46 15.23 5.10
CA LEU A 194 7.89 15.11 4.82
C LEU A 194 8.74 15.08 6.09
N LEU A 195 8.40 15.88 7.12
CA LEU A 195 9.12 15.86 8.40
C LEU A 195 9.00 14.49 9.08
N ALA A 196 7.80 13.92 9.06
CA ALA A 196 7.55 12.61 9.65
C ALA A 196 8.41 11.51 9.01
N VAL A 197 8.45 11.42 7.66
CA VAL A 197 9.21 10.38 6.96
C VAL A 197 10.71 10.67 6.90
N ALA A 198 11.14 11.93 7.03
CA ALA A 198 12.55 12.31 7.07
C ALA A 198 13.18 12.10 8.46
N GLY A 199 12.39 12.12 9.53
CA GLY A 199 12.87 11.92 10.91
C GLY A 199 13.83 10.74 11.07
N PRO A 200 13.47 9.52 10.63
CA PRO A 200 14.39 8.37 10.71
C PRO A 200 15.73 8.56 10.01
N PHE A 201 15.80 9.36 8.92
CA PHE A 201 17.07 9.67 8.25
C PHE A 201 17.93 10.66 9.07
N SER A 202 17.29 11.57 9.80
CA SER A 202 17.99 12.47 10.72
C SER A 202 18.51 11.70 11.94
N ASP A 203 17.73 10.74 12.46
CA ASP A 203 18.11 9.92 13.61
C ASP A 203 19.22 8.92 13.30
N ASP A 204 19.27 8.38 12.09
CA ASP A 204 20.18 7.32 11.68
C ASP A 204 20.60 7.46 10.20
N PRO A 205 21.33 8.53 9.84
CA PRO A 205 21.62 8.91 8.47
C PRO A 205 22.46 7.86 7.71
N MET A 206 23.22 7.05 8.44
CA MET A 206 24.11 6.06 7.82
C MET A 206 23.37 4.78 7.42
N ARG A 207 22.36 4.35 8.20
CA ARG A 207 21.71 3.05 7.98
C ARG A 207 20.34 3.15 7.31
N VAL A 208 19.59 4.24 7.52
CA VAL A 208 18.26 4.35 6.92
C VAL A 208 18.38 4.59 5.42
N VAL A 209 17.78 3.69 4.63
CA VAL A 209 17.78 3.76 3.15
C VAL A 209 16.42 4.04 2.56
N ALA A 210 15.34 3.71 3.30
CA ALA A 210 13.99 4.01 2.89
C ALA A 210 13.06 4.15 4.09
N THR A 211 12.05 5.00 3.95
CA THR A 211 10.95 5.14 4.90
C THR A 211 9.62 5.18 4.18
N GLY A 212 8.62 4.53 4.77
CA GLY A 212 7.24 4.63 4.34
C GLY A 212 6.35 5.08 5.49
N GLY A 213 5.14 5.47 5.19
CA GLY A 213 4.19 5.89 6.22
C GLY A 213 2.79 5.36 6.00
N VAL A 214 1.91 5.69 6.92
CA VAL A 214 0.50 5.29 6.87
C VAL A 214 -0.21 6.04 5.76
N VAL A 215 -0.92 5.28 4.91
CA VAL A 215 -1.83 5.82 3.91
C VAL A 215 -3.26 5.65 4.45
N GLY A 216 -3.95 6.77 4.65
CA GLY A 216 -5.36 6.80 5.03
C GLY A 216 -6.28 6.77 3.81
N LEU A 217 -7.57 6.52 4.04
CA LEU A 217 -8.60 6.66 3.01
C LEU A 217 -9.19 8.08 3.06
N ALA A 218 -9.15 8.77 1.92
CA ALA A 218 -9.73 10.10 1.78
C ALA A 218 -11.25 10.07 1.58
N ASN A 219 -11.82 8.92 1.20
CA ASN A 219 -13.25 8.75 0.99
C ASN A 219 -14.06 9.09 2.27
N GLY A 220 -15.00 10.01 2.13
CA GLY A 220 -15.83 10.46 3.25
C GLY A 220 -15.19 11.51 4.16
N CYS A 221 -13.91 11.81 3.99
CA CYS A 221 -13.23 12.88 4.70
C CYS A 221 -13.61 14.27 4.17
N THR A 222 -13.55 15.29 5.04
CA THR A 222 -13.66 16.68 4.60
C THR A 222 -12.30 17.16 4.12
N VAL A 223 -12.21 17.52 2.84
CA VAL A 223 -10.98 18.03 2.21
C VAL A 223 -11.14 19.53 1.95
N MET A 224 -10.20 20.34 2.41
CA MET A 224 -10.14 21.78 2.15
C MET A 224 -8.73 22.18 1.72
N ALA A 225 -8.63 22.92 0.61
CA ALA A 225 -7.36 23.40 0.05
C ALA A 225 -6.31 22.28 -0.10
N GLY A 226 -6.72 21.10 -0.60
CA GLY A 226 -5.84 19.96 -0.81
C GLY A 226 -5.35 19.27 0.48
N ARG A 227 -6.08 19.42 1.59
CA ARG A 227 -5.76 18.80 2.89
C ARG A 227 -6.98 18.16 3.51
N VAL A 228 -6.80 17.02 4.16
CA VAL A 228 -7.84 16.41 5.01
C VAL A 228 -7.92 17.20 6.30
N VAL A 229 -9.06 17.86 6.54
CA VAL A 229 -9.33 18.66 7.74
C VAL A 229 -10.04 17.83 8.80
N GLU A 230 -11.04 17.06 8.38
CA GLU A 230 -11.78 16.15 9.26
C GLU A 230 -11.79 14.75 8.65
N PRO A 231 -11.07 13.78 9.25
CA PRO A 231 -11.14 12.40 8.82
C PRO A 231 -12.47 11.76 9.28
N HIS A 232 -13.15 11.07 8.37
CA HIS A 232 -14.38 10.35 8.65
C HIS A 232 -14.37 8.97 8.01
N VAL A 233 -15.12 8.04 8.60
CA VAL A 233 -15.38 6.73 8.01
C VAL A 233 -16.43 6.88 6.90
N PRO A 234 -16.18 6.34 5.69
CA PRO A 234 -17.14 6.42 4.60
C PRO A 234 -18.54 5.91 4.99
N PRO A 235 -19.61 6.51 4.47
CA PRO A 235 -20.97 6.10 4.80
C PRO A 235 -21.37 4.76 4.17
N ASP A 236 -20.73 4.37 3.07
CA ASP A 236 -20.98 3.13 2.36
C ASP A 236 -20.24 1.93 2.98
N LEU A 237 -20.83 0.73 2.82
CA LEU A 237 -20.28 -0.49 3.43
C LEU A 237 -18.90 -0.86 2.86
N LEU A 238 -18.69 -0.65 1.55
CA LEU A 238 -17.44 -0.98 0.89
C LEU A 238 -16.29 -0.12 1.41
N GLY A 239 -16.53 1.17 1.60
CA GLY A 239 -15.57 2.08 2.20
C GLY A 239 -15.22 1.70 3.64
N ARG A 240 -16.24 1.37 4.47
CA ARG A 240 -16.03 0.92 5.87
C ARG A 240 -15.13 -0.31 5.97
N VAL A 241 -15.36 -1.31 5.13
CA VAL A 241 -14.53 -2.51 5.09
C VAL A 241 -13.10 -2.18 4.68
N GLN A 242 -12.91 -1.30 3.68
CA GLN A 242 -11.59 -0.89 3.24
C GLN A 242 -10.84 -0.09 4.32
N VAL A 243 -11.51 0.75 5.11
CA VAL A 243 -10.89 1.43 6.26
C VAL A 243 -10.29 0.40 7.23
N VAL A 244 -11.06 -0.61 7.64
CA VAL A 244 -10.59 -1.67 8.56
C VAL A 244 -9.42 -2.45 7.96
N GLU A 245 -9.50 -2.79 6.68
CA GLU A 245 -8.44 -3.50 5.97
C GLU A 245 -7.14 -2.69 5.94
N TYR A 246 -7.21 -1.38 5.64
CA TYR A 246 -6.05 -0.48 5.63
C TYR A 246 -5.42 -0.32 7.01
N LEU A 247 -6.23 -0.18 8.07
CA LEU A 247 -5.73 -0.12 9.44
C LEU A 247 -4.99 -1.40 9.83
N ARG A 248 -5.56 -2.55 9.54
CA ARG A 248 -4.94 -3.83 9.87
C ARG A 248 -3.68 -4.09 9.06
N ALA A 249 -3.76 -3.97 7.73
CA ALA A 249 -2.68 -4.38 6.85
C ALA A 249 -1.57 -3.32 6.72
N PHE A 250 -1.95 -2.04 6.59
CA PHE A 250 -0.97 -0.98 6.32
C PHE A 250 -0.44 -0.33 7.57
N PHE A 251 -1.24 -0.19 8.61
CA PHE A 251 -0.75 0.38 9.87
C PHE A 251 -0.05 -0.68 10.72
N LEU A 252 -0.78 -1.65 11.25
CA LEU A 252 -0.20 -2.62 12.19
C LEU A 252 0.73 -3.64 11.53
N GLY A 253 0.32 -4.19 10.38
CA GLY A 253 1.13 -5.17 9.67
C GLY A 253 2.50 -4.63 9.28
N ARG A 254 2.55 -3.46 8.62
CA ARG A 254 3.82 -2.85 8.19
C ARG A 254 4.67 -2.36 9.36
N THR A 255 4.05 -1.84 10.43
CA THR A 255 4.77 -1.46 11.66
C THR A 255 5.46 -2.68 12.27
N GLY A 256 4.77 -3.82 12.37
CA GLY A 256 5.35 -5.07 12.85
C GLY A 256 6.53 -5.53 12.00
N TRP A 257 6.36 -5.59 10.68
CA TRP A 257 7.43 -5.96 9.74
C TRP A 257 8.63 -5.02 9.79
N SER A 258 8.39 -3.71 9.89
CA SER A 258 9.44 -2.71 10.04
C SER A 258 10.28 -2.94 11.29
N LYS A 259 9.63 -3.25 12.42
CA LYS A 259 10.32 -3.52 13.69
C LYS A 259 11.19 -4.77 13.66
N VAL A 260 10.74 -5.78 12.95
CA VAL A 260 11.51 -7.01 12.70
C VAL A 260 12.65 -6.77 11.68
N GLY A 261 12.70 -5.59 11.04
CA GLY A 261 13.67 -5.25 9.99
C GLY A 261 13.40 -6.00 8.68
N SER A 262 12.14 -6.28 8.40
CA SER A 262 11.72 -7.10 7.26
C SER A 262 10.54 -6.49 6.49
N LEU A 263 10.44 -5.17 6.46
CA LEU A 263 9.44 -4.45 5.69
C LEU A 263 9.69 -4.62 4.19
N LEU A 264 8.80 -5.29 3.48
CA LEU A 264 8.95 -5.54 2.02
C LEU A 264 8.19 -4.55 1.15
N ILE A 265 7.23 -3.78 1.70
CA ILE A 265 6.35 -2.92 0.91
C ILE A 265 6.28 -1.53 1.55
N ILE A 266 6.69 -0.53 0.79
CA ILE A 266 6.37 0.88 1.01
C ILE A 266 5.35 1.26 -0.07
N ALA A 267 4.26 1.93 0.31
CA ALA A 267 3.21 2.25 -0.66
C ALA A 267 3.71 3.24 -1.71
N GLY A 268 3.41 2.97 -2.98
CA GLY A 268 3.74 3.85 -4.10
C GLY A 268 3.08 5.24 -4.02
N ALA A 269 2.04 5.38 -3.18
CA ALA A 269 1.38 6.65 -2.94
C ALA A 269 2.21 7.63 -2.09
N PHE A 270 3.13 7.12 -1.25
CA PHE A 270 4.04 7.95 -0.45
C PHE A 270 5.19 7.13 0.15
N GLY A 271 6.40 7.39 -0.30
CA GLY A 271 7.63 6.76 0.22
C GLY A 271 8.85 7.65 0.03
N LEU A 272 9.75 7.66 1.01
CA LEU A 272 11.00 8.43 0.98
C LEU A 272 12.21 7.47 0.91
N PHE A 273 13.11 7.72 -0.02
CA PHE A 273 14.23 6.85 -0.35
C PHE A 273 15.53 7.64 -0.46
N ARG A 274 16.63 7.01 -0.09
CA ARG A 274 17.96 7.56 -0.33
C ARG A 274 18.33 7.45 -1.81
N ARG A 275 18.64 8.58 -2.44
CA ARG A 275 18.91 8.68 -3.88
C ARG A 275 20.05 7.76 -4.33
N ASP A 276 21.17 7.75 -3.59
CA ASP A 276 22.33 6.91 -3.90
C ASP A 276 21.97 5.42 -3.92
N ALA A 277 21.12 4.97 -3.00
CA ALA A 277 20.65 3.58 -2.95
C ALA A 277 19.72 3.25 -4.12
N VAL A 278 18.78 4.16 -4.47
CA VAL A 278 17.87 3.98 -5.60
C VAL A 278 18.64 3.96 -6.93
N VAL A 279 19.59 4.87 -7.13
CA VAL A 279 20.44 4.90 -8.32
C VAL A 279 21.30 3.64 -8.42
N ALA A 280 21.91 3.20 -7.30
CA ALA A 280 22.74 2.00 -7.27
C ALA A 280 22.00 0.72 -7.66
N VAL A 281 20.67 0.66 -7.46
CA VAL A 281 19.85 -0.47 -7.91
C VAL A 281 19.21 -0.25 -9.28
N GLY A 282 19.47 0.88 -9.95
CA GLY A 282 19.00 1.18 -11.32
C GLY A 282 17.59 1.80 -11.39
N GLY A 283 17.14 2.48 -10.34
CA GLY A 283 15.83 3.17 -10.30
C GLY A 283 14.65 2.22 -10.17
N MET A 284 13.49 2.65 -10.67
CA MET A 284 12.26 1.87 -10.69
C MET A 284 12.28 0.83 -11.81
N ASP A 285 11.73 -0.35 -11.53
CA ASP A 285 11.56 -1.39 -12.54
C ASP A 285 10.35 -1.09 -13.43
N ARG A 286 10.59 -0.95 -14.71
CA ARG A 286 9.57 -0.59 -15.71
C ARG A 286 8.72 -1.78 -16.19
N ASP A 287 9.15 -3.00 -15.90
CA ASP A 287 8.50 -4.22 -16.34
C ASP A 287 7.72 -4.92 -15.21
N CYS A 288 7.69 -4.32 -14.01
CA CYS A 288 6.99 -4.86 -12.84
C CYS A 288 5.73 -4.05 -12.51
N ILE A 289 4.61 -4.74 -12.27
CA ILE A 289 3.34 -4.09 -11.88
C ILE A 289 3.39 -3.54 -10.44
N GLY A 290 4.15 -4.18 -9.56
CA GLY A 290 4.32 -3.77 -8.16
C GLY A 290 5.68 -3.10 -7.95
N GLU A 291 5.93 -2.03 -8.71
CA GLU A 291 7.19 -1.32 -8.77
C GLU A 291 7.67 -0.84 -7.39
N ASP A 292 6.74 -0.47 -6.52
CA ASP A 292 6.99 0.02 -5.16
C ASP A 292 7.55 -1.08 -4.24
N ALA A 293 6.92 -2.23 -4.21
CA ALA A 293 7.40 -3.38 -3.43
C ALA A 293 8.67 -3.99 -4.06
N GLU A 294 8.78 -4.00 -5.38
CA GLU A 294 9.95 -4.49 -6.10
C GLU A 294 11.21 -3.68 -5.75
N LEU A 295 11.10 -2.34 -5.74
CA LEU A 295 12.19 -1.47 -5.35
C LEU A 295 12.68 -1.79 -3.93
N VAL A 296 11.77 -1.95 -2.97
CA VAL A 296 12.11 -2.25 -1.57
C VAL A 296 12.85 -3.59 -1.45
N ILE A 297 12.38 -4.64 -2.13
CA ILE A 297 13.02 -5.96 -2.13
C ILE A 297 14.39 -5.91 -2.80
N ARG A 298 14.54 -5.15 -3.88
CA ARG A 298 15.81 -4.96 -4.58
C ARG A 298 16.81 -4.16 -3.74
N LEU A 299 16.35 -3.17 -2.97
CA LEU A 299 17.17 -2.48 -1.97
C LEU A 299 17.65 -3.44 -0.88
N HIS A 300 16.77 -4.28 -0.32
CA HIS A 300 17.17 -5.32 0.63
C HIS A 300 18.23 -6.24 0.03
N ARG A 301 18.01 -6.72 -1.20
CA ARG A 301 18.95 -7.57 -1.91
C ARG A 301 20.31 -6.90 -2.04
N TYR A 302 20.34 -5.69 -2.58
CA TYR A 302 21.57 -4.92 -2.81
C TYR A 302 22.35 -4.69 -1.50
N MET A 303 21.69 -4.21 -0.44
CA MET A 303 22.34 -3.95 0.83
C MET A 303 22.93 -5.22 1.46
N ARG A 304 22.22 -6.36 1.37
CA ARG A 304 22.72 -7.65 1.85
C ARG A 304 23.89 -8.18 1.02
N GLU A 305 23.84 -8.06 -0.29
CA GLU A 305 24.93 -8.47 -1.18
C GLU A 305 26.20 -7.63 -0.98
N GLN A 306 26.04 -6.35 -0.62
CA GLN A 306 27.16 -5.45 -0.28
C GLN A 306 27.63 -5.59 1.18
N GLY A 307 27.01 -6.43 2.00
CA GLY A 307 27.35 -6.57 3.42
C GLY A 307 27.14 -5.30 4.25
N ARG A 308 26.30 -4.36 3.78
CA ARG A 308 26.04 -3.09 4.47
C ARG A 308 24.99 -3.29 5.58
N ASP A 309 25.20 -2.63 6.72
CA ASP A 309 24.15 -2.47 7.72
C ASP A 309 23.16 -1.38 7.25
N TYR A 310 21.88 -1.70 7.28
CA TYR A 310 20.83 -0.82 6.77
C TYR A 310 19.51 -1.01 7.49
N ARG A 311 18.61 -0.03 7.35
CA ARG A 311 17.27 -0.04 7.90
C ARG A 311 16.27 0.48 6.86
N ILE A 312 15.14 -0.19 6.78
CA ILE A 312 13.93 0.28 6.10
C ILE A 312 12.86 0.42 7.16
N VAL A 313 12.34 1.64 7.34
CA VAL A 313 11.52 2.03 8.49
C VAL A 313 10.11 2.36 8.05
N PHE A 314 9.12 1.99 8.84
CA PHE A 314 7.75 2.41 8.68
C PHE A 314 7.38 3.41 9.77
N VAL A 315 6.93 4.59 9.33
CA VAL A 315 6.47 5.68 10.21
C VAL A 315 4.99 5.48 10.46
N THR A 316 4.60 5.48 11.72
CA THR A 316 3.22 5.15 12.14
C THR A 316 2.26 6.33 12.07
N GLU A 317 2.78 7.54 11.86
CA GLU A 317 1.96 8.73 11.75
C GLU A 317 1.19 8.75 10.42
N PRO A 318 -0.06 9.23 10.41
CA PRO A 318 -0.85 9.37 9.19
C PRO A 318 -0.35 10.56 8.38
N ILE A 319 0.27 10.26 7.25
CA ILE A 319 1.00 11.26 6.47
C ILE A 319 0.49 11.43 5.06
N SER A 320 -0.25 10.47 4.55
CA SER A 320 -0.88 10.58 3.23
C SER A 320 -2.26 9.97 3.20
N TRP A 321 -3.08 10.44 2.28
CA TRP A 321 -4.44 10.00 2.05
C TRP A 321 -4.63 9.73 0.57
N SER A 322 -5.29 8.65 0.24
CA SER A 322 -5.57 8.25 -1.13
C SER A 322 -7.04 7.87 -1.28
N GLU A 323 -7.59 8.06 -2.48
CA GLU A 323 -8.95 7.63 -2.79
C GLU A 323 -9.01 6.12 -2.95
N ALA A 324 -9.92 5.47 -2.21
CA ALA A 324 -10.20 4.05 -2.35
C ALA A 324 -11.28 3.78 -3.39
N PRO A 325 -11.25 2.60 -4.04
CA PRO A 325 -12.31 2.18 -4.96
C PRO A 325 -13.71 2.26 -4.35
N SER A 326 -14.60 2.97 -5.00
CA SER A 326 -16.01 3.12 -4.59
C SER A 326 -16.93 2.02 -5.13
N THR A 327 -16.45 1.17 -6.05
CA THR A 327 -17.22 0.08 -6.64
C THR A 327 -16.48 -1.25 -6.58
N LEU A 328 -17.23 -2.36 -6.46
CA LEU A 328 -16.67 -3.71 -6.46
C LEU A 328 -15.90 -4.04 -7.74
N LYS A 329 -16.30 -3.47 -8.88
CA LYS A 329 -15.60 -3.66 -10.17
C LYS A 329 -14.19 -3.06 -10.12
N VAL A 330 -14.05 -1.82 -9.70
CA VAL A 330 -12.76 -1.13 -9.61
C VAL A 330 -11.89 -1.78 -8.54
N LEU A 331 -12.47 -2.12 -7.38
CA LEU A 331 -11.78 -2.84 -6.32
C LEU A 331 -11.26 -4.20 -6.80
N GLY A 332 -12.07 -4.96 -7.53
CA GLY A 332 -11.66 -6.25 -8.09
C GLY A 332 -10.46 -6.13 -9.05
N HIS A 333 -10.46 -5.11 -9.91
CA HIS A 333 -9.32 -4.83 -10.78
C HIS A 333 -8.06 -4.46 -9.97
N GLN A 334 -8.19 -3.65 -8.92
CA GLN A 334 -7.08 -3.27 -8.05
C GLN A 334 -6.50 -4.49 -7.31
N ARG A 335 -7.33 -5.35 -6.69
CA ARG A 335 -6.88 -6.54 -5.94
C ARG A 335 -6.23 -7.57 -6.87
N ARG A 336 -6.79 -7.78 -8.05
CA ARG A 336 -6.23 -8.64 -9.10
C ARG A 336 -4.85 -8.14 -9.52
N ARG A 337 -4.70 -6.84 -9.77
CA ARG A 337 -3.43 -6.20 -10.14
C ARG A 337 -2.38 -6.34 -9.03
N TRP A 338 -2.73 -6.03 -7.78
CA TRP A 338 -1.81 -6.14 -6.65
C TRP A 338 -1.30 -7.57 -6.46
N HIS A 339 -2.19 -8.54 -6.54
CA HIS A 339 -1.79 -9.94 -6.37
C HIS A 339 -0.96 -10.47 -7.52
N ARG A 340 -1.23 -10.01 -8.74
CA ARG A 340 -0.38 -10.27 -9.90
C ARG A 340 1.02 -9.68 -9.69
N GLY A 341 1.13 -8.42 -9.27
CA GLY A 341 2.41 -7.77 -8.96
C GLY A 341 3.19 -8.54 -7.89
N LEU A 342 2.53 -8.94 -6.79
CA LEU A 342 3.15 -9.78 -5.76
C LEU A 342 3.71 -11.09 -6.35
N THR A 343 2.94 -11.74 -7.21
CA THR A 343 3.38 -12.99 -7.87
C THR A 343 4.63 -12.76 -8.72
N GLU A 344 4.62 -11.74 -9.57
CA GLU A 344 5.73 -11.39 -10.46
C GLU A 344 7.01 -11.07 -9.66
N ILE A 345 6.88 -10.31 -8.57
CA ILE A 345 7.99 -9.96 -7.68
C ILE A 345 8.60 -11.18 -7.01
N LEU A 346 7.76 -12.05 -6.42
CA LEU A 346 8.24 -13.25 -5.74
C LEU A 346 8.92 -14.23 -6.71
N LEU A 347 8.40 -14.35 -7.94
CA LEU A 347 9.04 -15.16 -9.00
C LEU A 347 10.38 -14.56 -9.44
N LYS A 348 10.45 -13.24 -9.60
CA LYS A 348 11.68 -12.52 -9.96
C LYS A 348 12.77 -12.68 -8.90
N HIS A 349 12.40 -12.59 -7.62
CA HIS A 349 13.33 -12.69 -6.50
C HIS A 349 13.37 -14.08 -5.85
N ARG A 350 12.91 -15.14 -6.55
CA ARG A 350 12.82 -16.51 -6.01
C ARG A 350 14.14 -17.03 -5.41
N GLY A 351 15.29 -16.60 -5.93
CA GLY A 351 16.61 -17.00 -5.40
C GLY A 351 16.92 -16.41 -4.00
N MET A 352 16.12 -15.49 -3.50
CA MET A 352 16.21 -14.98 -2.13
C MET A 352 15.37 -15.80 -1.14
N ILE A 353 14.33 -16.50 -1.62
CA ILE A 353 13.37 -17.23 -0.78
C ILE A 353 14.06 -18.43 -0.12
N GLY A 354 14.02 -18.51 1.21
CA GLY A 354 14.70 -19.56 1.97
C GLY A 354 16.23 -19.44 2.04
N ASN A 355 16.82 -18.39 1.45
CA ASN A 355 18.26 -18.26 1.37
C ASN A 355 18.83 -17.47 2.57
N PRO A 356 19.68 -18.08 3.41
CA PRO A 356 20.23 -17.47 4.62
C PRO A 356 21.15 -16.26 4.33
N ARG A 357 21.71 -16.15 3.11
CA ARG A 357 22.51 -14.99 2.68
C ARG A 357 21.74 -13.68 2.88
N TYR A 358 20.44 -13.68 2.71
CA TYR A 358 19.58 -12.51 2.86
C TYR A 358 19.00 -12.35 4.26
N GLY A 359 19.44 -13.17 5.24
CA GLY A 359 19.05 -13.09 6.64
C GLY A 359 17.55 -13.22 6.84
N ARG A 360 16.96 -12.35 7.67
CA ARG A 360 15.51 -12.38 7.97
C ARG A 360 14.62 -12.18 6.74
N ILE A 361 15.07 -11.42 5.74
CA ILE A 361 14.33 -11.22 4.50
C ILE A 361 14.15 -12.55 3.77
N GLY A 362 15.25 -13.30 3.57
CA GLY A 362 15.22 -14.58 2.87
C GLY A 362 14.57 -15.70 3.70
N LEU A 363 14.85 -15.76 5.01
CA LEU A 363 14.42 -16.87 5.86
C LEU A 363 13.01 -16.72 6.46
N VAL A 364 12.52 -15.48 6.62
CA VAL A 364 11.25 -15.23 7.31
C VAL A 364 10.28 -14.47 6.40
N ALA A 365 10.63 -13.26 5.94
CA ALA A 365 9.67 -12.42 5.25
C ALA A 365 9.22 -13.00 3.90
N LEU A 366 10.14 -13.33 3.02
CA LEU A 366 9.78 -13.86 1.71
C LEU A 366 9.05 -15.21 1.78
N PRO A 367 9.47 -16.21 2.60
CA PRO A 367 8.67 -17.42 2.82
C PRO A 367 7.27 -17.13 3.39
N PHE A 368 7.15 -16.19 4.32
CA PHE A 368 5.86 -15.75 4.85
C PHE A 368 4.95 -15.23 3.74
N TYR A 369 5.46 -14.34 2.88
CA TYR A 369 4.70 -13.78 1.75
C TYR A 369 4.31 -14.85 0.73
N VAL A 370 5.17 -15.86 0.50
CA VAL A 370 4.81 -17.01 -0.37
C VAL A 370 3.67 -17.82 0.25
N VAL A 371 3.81 -18.21 1.51
CA VAL A 371 2.86 -19.14 2.15
C VAL A 371 1.56 -18.43 2.50
N PHE A 372 1.62 -17.24 3.13
CA PHE A 372 0.46 -16.59 3.75
C PHE A 372 -0.12 -15.42 2.93
N GLU A 373 0.58 -14.95 1.90
CA GLU A 373 0.04 -13.92 1.01
C GLU A 373 -0.22 -14.47 -0.40
N LEU A 374 0.78 -15.11 -1.04
CA LEU A 374 0.64 -15.59 -2.40
C LEU A 374 -0.31 -16.78 -2.49
N LEU A 375 -0.17 -17.78 -1.61
CA LEU A 375 -0.97 -19.01 -1.62
C LEU A 375 -2.30 -18.87 -0.87
N ALA A 376 -2.51 -17.82 -0.07
CA ALA A 376 -3.73 -17.62 0.69
C ALA A 376 -5.02 -17.80 -0.14
N PRO A 377 -5.19 -17.15 -1.31
CA PRO A 377 -6.43 -17.28 -2.07
C PRO A 377 -6.68 -18.72 -2.59
N VAL A 378 -5.61 -19.49 -2.80
CA VAL A 378 -5.73 -20.90 -3.21
C VAL A 378 -6.28 -21.72 -2.04
N VAL A 379 -5.68 -21.57 -0.85
CA VAL A 379 -6.12 -22.30 0.36
C VAL A 379 -7.52 -21.88 0.78
N GLU A 380 -7.82 -20.57 0.77
CA GLU A 380 -9.13 -20.03 1.16
C GLU A 380 -10.25 -20.54 0.23
N LEU A 381 -10.04 -20.53 -1.08
CA LEU A 381 -11.06 -21.00 -2.04
C LEU A 381 -11.15 -22.52 -2.08
N ALA A 382 -10.03 -23.24 -1.92
CA ALA A 382 -10.05 -24.68 -1.80
C ALA A 382 -10.83 -25.12 -0.54
N SER A 383 -10.66 -24.43 0.59
CA SER A 383 -11.37 -24.74 1.84
C SER A 383 -12.88 -24.57 1.70
N LEU A 384 -13.35 -23.60 0.89
CA LEU A 384 -14.80 -23.43 0.64
C LEU A 384 -15.43 -24.61 -0.11
N VAL A 385 -14.63 -25.43 -0.78
CA VAL A 385 -15.10 -26.65 -1.46
C VAL A 385 -14.83 -27.89 -0.63
N LEU A 386 -13.61 -28.02 -0.09
CA LEU A 386 -13.17 -29.24 0.61
C LEU A 386 -13.89 -29.43 1.95
N VAL A 387 -14.08 -28.37 2.74
CA VAL A 387 -14.75 -28.48 4.05
C VAL A 387 -16.20 -28.96 3.94
N PRO A 388 -17.08 -28.35 3.10
CA PRO A 388 -18.43 -28.89 2.89
C PRO A 388 -18.43 -30.32 2.33
N LEU A 389 -17.51 -30.64 1.43
CA LEU A 389 -17.39 -32.01 0.91
C LEU A 389 -16.98 -33.01 2.00
N GLY A 390 -16.05 -32.62 2.88
CA GLY A 390 -15.62 -33.41 4.04
C GLY A 390 -16.77 -33.70 5.01
N VAL A 391 -17.65 -32.71 5.23
CA VAL A 391 -18.87 -32.90 6.04
C VAL A 391 -19.81 -33.89 5.34
N LEU A 392 -20.05 -33.75 4.04
CA LEU A 392 -20.95 -34.60 3.29
C LEU A 392 -20.54 -36.08 3.28
N ILE A 393 -19.26 -36.38 3.23
CA ILE A 393 -18.73 -37.76 3.26
C ILE A 393 -18.39 -38.25 4.67
N GLY A 394 -18.66 -37.46 5.72
CA GLY A 394 -18.41 -37.82 7.11
C GLY A 394 -16.92 -37.80 7.51
N ALA A 395 -16.05 -37.16 6.72
CA ALA A 395 -14.64 -36.98 7.03
C ALA A 395 -14.40 -35.88 8.06
N VAL A 396 -15.32 -34.92 8.21
CA VAL A 396 -15.25 -33.79 9.13
C VAL A 396 -16.38 -33.85 10.15
N ASP A 397 -16.07 -33.80 11.43
CA ASP A 397 -17.04 -33.68 12.51
C ASP A 397 -17.69 -32.29 12.50
N VAL A 398 -19.00 -32.24 12.37
CA VAL A 398 -19.76 -30.98 12.27
C VAL A 398 -19.62 -30.15 13.55
N GLY A 399 -19.58 -30.78 14.72
CA GLY A 399 -19.42 -30.09 16.00
C GLY A 399 -18.02 -29.47 16.14
N PHE A 400 -17.00 -30.16 15.64
CA PHE A 400 -15.65 -29.61 15.57
C PHE A 400 -15.57 -28.44 14.58
N LEU A 401 -16.17 -28.57 13.39
CA LEU A 401 -16.21 -27.52 12.39
C LEU A 401 -16.82 -26.23 12.93
N TRP A 402 -17.97 -26.31 13.62
CA TRP A 402 -18.62 -25.15 14.22
C TRP A 402 -17.75 -24.48 15.28
N ARG A 403 -17.09 -25.25 16.15
CA ARG A 403 -16.16 -24.72 17.15
C ARG A 403 -14.95 -24.03 16.49
N PHE A 404 -14.41 -24.64 15.46
CA PHE A 404 -13.31 -24.06 14.68
C PHE A 404 -13.71 -22.76 13.98
N LEU A 405 -14.84 -22.74 13.27
CA LEU A 405 -15.35 -21.54 12.61
C LEU A 405 -15.60 -20.42 13.62
N LEU A 406 -16.26 -20.72 14.74
CA LEU A 406 -16.49 -19.73 15.78
C LEU A 406 -15.17 -19.15 16.32
N ALA A 407 -14.19 -20.00 16.61
CA ALA A 407 -12.88 -19.56 17.07
C ALA A 407 -12.14 -18.73 16.01
N ALA A 408 -12.15 -19.14 14.73
CA ALA A 408 -11.49 -18.44 13.64
C ALA A 408 -12.11 -17.06 13.38
N TYR A 409 -13.44 -16.97 13.37
CA TYR A 409 -14.16 -15.69 13.22
C TYR A 409 -13.95 -14.80 14.44
N ALA A 410 -14.09 -15.32 15.65
CA ALA A 410 -13.84 -14.55 16.87
C ALA A 410 -12.42 -14.00 16.90
N TYR A 411 -11.44 -14.80 16.49
CA TYR A 411 -10.04 -14.38 16.41
C TYR A 411 -9.83 -13.27 15.38
N ALA A 412 -10.39 -13.40 14.16
CA ALA A 412 -10.31 -12.38 13.13
C ALA A 412 -10.98 -11.07 13.57
N ILE A 413 -12.12 -11.14 14.25
CA ILE A 413 -12.82 -9.99 14.81
C ILE A 413 -11.97 -9.32 15.88
N VAL A 414 -11.37 -10.06 16.81
CA VAL A 414 -10.48 -9.52 17.85
C VAL A 414 -9.30 -8.77 17.22
N VAL A 415 -8.65 -9.36 16.22
CA VAL A 415 -7.54 -8.71 15.49
C VAL A 415 -7.98 -7.39 14.86
N SER A 416 -9.13 -7.36 14.22
CA SER A 416 -9.66 -6.14 13.59
C SER A 416 -10.10 -5.11 14.64
N LEU A 417 -10.71 -5.52 15.75
CA LEU A 417 -11.07 -4.62 16.86
C LEU A 417 -9.85 -4.00 17.52
N VAL A 418 -8.79 -4.79 17.74
CA VAL A 418 -7.52 -4.27 18.27
C VAL A 418 -6.93 -3.24 17.31
N SER A 419 -7.02 -3.47 15.99
CA SER A 419 -6.54 -2.50 14.99
C SER A 419 -7.29 -1.17 15.07
N VAL A 420 -8.61 -1.21 15.16
CA VAL A 420 -9.45 -0.01 15.32
C VAL A 420 -9.18 0.69 16.66
N ALA A 421 -9.05 -0.07 17.76
CA ALA A 421 -8.79 0.49 19.08
C ALA A 421 -7.40 1.17 19.17
N VAL A 422 -6.38 0.58 18.57
CA VAL A 422 -5.03 1.16 18.53
C VAL A 422 -5.04 2.45 17.72
N GLU A 423 -5.72 2.48 16.57
CA GLU A 423 -5.84 3.69 15.74
C GLU A 423 -6.54 4.81 16.50
N GLU A 424 -7.67 4.51 17.15
CA GLU A 424 -8.43 5.51 17.91
C GLU A 424 -7.62 6.04 19.09
N TYR A 425 -6.98 5.15 19.83
CA TYR A 425 -6.12 5.55 20.95
C TYR A 425 -4.91 6.38 20.50
N ALA A 426 -4.38 6.07 19.31
CA ALA A 426 -3.19 6.71 18.75
C ALA A 426 -3.45 8.11 18.22
N PHE A 427 -4.52 8.28 17.46
CA PHE A 427 -4.69 9.42 16.57
C PHE A 427 -6.03 10.14 16.74
N HIS A 428 -6.92 9.62 17.60
CA HIS A 428 -8.25 10.18 17.85
C HIS A 428 -9.00 10.56 16.56
N ARG A 429 -8.91 9.68 15.53
CA ARG A 429 -9.49 9.96 14.21
C ARG A 429 -11.00 9.83 14.15
N PHE A 430 -11.59 8.98 14.99
CA PHE A 430 -13.01 8.78 15.01
C PHE A 430 -13.68 9.82 15.92
N THR A 431 -13.76 11.07 15.45
CA THR A 431 -14.32 12.19 16.21
C THR A 431 -15.80 12.03 16.54
N ARG A 432 -16.51 11.16 15.82
CA ARG A 432 -17.96 10.92 15.99
C ARG A 432 -18.25 9.45 16.32
N TRP A 433 -19.15 9.20 17.23
CA TRP A 433 -19.63 7.83 17.54
C TRP A 433 -20.10 7.06 16.31
N ARG A 434 -20.59 7.76 15.29
CA ARG A 434 -21.01 7.16 14.02
C ARG A 434 -19.82 6.55 13.26
N ASP A 435 -18.65 7.11 13.35
CA ASP A 435 -17.41 6.60 12.72
C ASP A 435 -16.95 5.31 13.41
N VAL A 436 -16.99 5.29 14.75
CA VAL A 436 -16.70 4.06 15.54
C VAL A 436 -17.67 2.94 15.16
N TRP A 437 -18.98 3.22 15.13
CA TRP A 437 -19.96 2.22 14.69
C TRP A 437 -19.77 1.82 13.24
N GLY A 438 -19.43 2.75 12.36
CA GLY A 438 -19.09 2.48 10.96
C GLY A 438 -17.93 1.50 10.83
N ALA A 439 -16.86 1.70 11.59
CA ALA A 439 -15.70 0.80 11.64
C ALA A 439 -16.08 -0.59 12.19
N LEU A 440 -16.89 -0.67 13.26
CA LEU A 440 -17.36 -1.94 13.81
C LEU A 440 -18.24 -2.73 12.81
N VAL A 441 -19.10 -2.05 12.08
CA VAL A 441 -19.87 -2.67 10.97
C VAL A 441 -18.93 -3.16 9.88
N GLY A 442 -17.87 -2.39 9.56
CA GLY A 442 -16.82 -2.79 8.62
C GLY A 442 -16.11 -4.07 9.06
N VAL A 443 -15.75 -4.20 10.34
CA VAL A 443 -15.15 -5.40 10.93
C VAL A 443 -16.04 -6.63 10.74
N ALA A 444 -17.34 -6.50 11.01
CA ALA A 444 -18.29 -7.61 10.83
C ALA A 444 -18.43 -7.99 9.35
N ALA A 445 -18.63 -6.98 8.49
CA ALA A 445 -18.86 -7.18 7.06
C ALA A 445 -17.63 -7.72 6.31
N GLU A 446 -16.42 -7.39 6.73
CA GLU A 446 -15.18 -7.90 6.13
C GLU A 446 -15.14 -9.43 6.11
N ASN A 447 -15.65 -10.06 7.15
CA ASN A 447 -15.60 -11.52 7.31
C ASN A 447 -16.73 -12.26 6.58
N ILE A 448 -17.78 -11.55 6.12
CA ILE A 448 -18.97 -12.14 5.48
C ILE A 448 -19.00 -11.77 4.00
N GLY A 449 -18.55 -12.67 3.14
CA GLY A 449 -18.59 -12.53 1.67
C GLY A 449 -17.45 -11.69 1.06
N TYR A 450 -17.04 -10.59 1.68
CA TYR A 450 -15.99 -9.72 1.15
C TYR A 450 -14.65 -10.43 1.05
N ARG A 451 -14.24 -11.16 2.06
CA ARG A 451 -12.98 -11.91 2.09
C ARG A 451 -12.94 -12.97 0.98
N GLN A 452 -14.01 -13.73 0.79
CA GLN A 452 -14.13 -14.74 -0.25
C GLN A 452 -14.07 -14.13 -1.66
N LEU A 453 -14.75 -12.99 -1.85
CA LEU A 453 -14.73 -12.24 -3.11
C LEU A 453 -13.31 -11.73 -3.41
N THR A 454 -12.64 -11.21 -2.40
CA THR A 454 -11.24 -10.74 -2.51
C THR A 454 -10.30 -11.90 -2.83
N ALA A 455 -10.45 -13.06 -2.22
CA ALA A 455 -9.69 -14.26 -2.52
C ALA A 455 -9.87 -14.68 -3.98
N TRP A 456 -11.10 -14.61 -4.52
CA TRP A 456 -11.36 -14.89 -5.93
C TRP A 456 -10.63 -13.93 -6.88
N TRP A 457 -10.63 -12.63 -6.62
CA TRP A 457 -9.89 -11.67 -7.44
C TRP A 457 -8.37 -11.88 -7.35
N ARG A 458 -7.88 -12.18 -6.16
CA ARG A 458 -6.46 -12.50 -5.91
C ARG A 458 -6.05 -13.77 -6.66
N LEU A 459 -6.86 -14.83 -6.64
CA LEU A 459 -6.61 -16.05 -7.42
C LEU A 459 -6.51 -15.74 -8.92
N ARG A 460 -7.41 -14.90 -9.44
CA ARG A 460 -7.33 -14.47 -10.85
C ARG A 460 -6.02 -13.71 -11.13
N GLY A 461 -5.56 -12.87 -10.21
CA GLY A 461 -4.28 -12.18 -10.34
C GLY A 461 -3.08 -13.14 -10.39
N LEU A 462 -3.10 -14.18 -9.54
CA LEU A 462 -2.11 -15.27 -9.58
C LEU A 462 -2.09 -15.98 -10.94
N LEU A 463 -3.27 -16.36 -11.45
CA LEU A 463 -3.39 -17.02 -12.74
C LEU A 463 -2.94 -16.14 -13.91
N ASP A 464 -3.21 -14.84 -13.88
CA ASP A 464 -2.73 -13.89 -14.88
C ASP A 464 -1.20 -13.81 -14.93
N ALA A 465 -0.56 -13.76 -13.76
CA ALA A 465 0.90 -13.77 -13.68
C ALA A 465 1.51 -15.04 -14.24
N LEU A 466 0.95 -16.21 -13.88
CA LEU A 466 1.42 -17.52 -14.37
C LEU A 466 1.21 -17.69 -15.88
N ARG A 467 0.11 -17.15 -16.43
CA ARG A 467 -0.21 -17.17 -17.86
C ARG A 467 0.50 -16.09 -18.66
N ARG A 468 1.19 -15.16 -18.00
CA ARG A 468 1.87 -14.02 -18.63
C ARG A 468 0.94 -13.19 -19.54
N THR A 469 -0.31 -12.99 -19.11
CA THR A 469 -1.26 -12.21 -19.91
C THR A 469 -0.76 -10.78 -20.12
N PRO A 470 -1.02 -10.13 -21.30
CA PRO A 470 -0.63 -8.74 -21.51
C PRO A 470 -1.20 -7.82 -20.44
N GLN A 471 -0.42 -6.79 -20.07
CA GLN A 471 -0.85 -5.78 -19.11
C GLN A 471 -1.79 -4.80 -19.80
N VAL A 472 -2.98 -4.61 -19.26
CA VAL A 472 -3.89 -3.53 -19.64
C VAL A 472 -4.04 -2.62 -18.43
N TRP A 473 -3.52 -1.41 -18.50
CA TRP A 473 -3.78 -0.37 -17.52
C TRP A 473 -5.24 0.04 -17.65
N GLY A 474 -6.05 -0.31 -16.66
CA GLY A 474 -7.44 0.17 -16.59
C GLY A 474 -7.45 1.63 -16.15
N SER A 475 -8.19 2.48 -16.87
CA SER A 475 -8.51 3.82 -16.39
C SER A 475 -9.36 3.72 -15.12
N MET A 476 -8.85 4.18 -13.99
CA MET A 476 -9.68 4.43 -12.81
C MET A 476 -10.48 5.70 -13.07
N THR A 477 -11.80 5.60 -13.20
CA THR A 477 -12.67 6.77 -13.08
C THR A 477 -12.62 7.22 -11.63
N ARG A 478 -11.97 8.36 -11.39
CA ARG A 478 -11.90 9.00 -10.06
C ARG A 478 -13.02 10.02 -9.96
N ALA A 479 -13.66 10.10 -8.81
CA ALA A 479 -14.71 11.10 -8.56
C ALA A 479 -14.14 12.51 -8.37
N GLY A 480 -12.82 12.61 -8.07
CA GLY A 480 -12.17 13.84 -7.67
C GLY A 480 -12.62 14.29 -6.27
N PHE A 481 -11.80 15.07 -5.60
CA PHE A 481 -12.18 15.67 -4.31
C PHE A 481 -13.05 16.90 -4.60
N ASP A 482 -14.26 16.94 -4.04
CA ASP A 482 -15.13 18.14 -4.13
C ASP A 482 -14.50 19.25 -3.27
N THR A 483 -13.76 20.12 -3.91
CA THR A 483 -13.09 21.27 -3.29
C THR A 483 -14.06 22.44 -3.06
N SER A 484 -15.31 22.35 -3.54
CA SER A 484 -16.33 23.34 -3.30
C SER A 484 -16.99 23.08 -1.93
N GLY A 485 -16.51 23.75 -0.90
CA GLY A 485 -17.09 23.77 0.46
C GLY A 485 -18.49 24.39 0.52
N HIS A 486 -19.39 24.04 -0.39
CA HIS A 486 -20.80 24.35 -0.31
C HIS A 486 -21.52 23.18 0.38
N VAL A 487 -21.79 23.41 1.68
CA VAL A 487 -22.88 22.74 2.37
C VAL A 487 -24.11 22.84 1.48
N LYS A 488 -24.55 21.70 0.90
CA LYS A 488 -25.90 21.63 0.35
C LYS A 488 -26.87 21.87 1.51
N GLU A 489 -27.32 23.11 1.68
CA GLU A 489 -28.51 23.39 2.46
C GLU A 489 -29.62 22.49 1.91
N ARG A 490 -30.14 21.64 2.77
CA ARG A 490 -31.38 20.92 2.50
C ARG A 490 -32.44 21.99 2.25
N GLY A 491 -32.77 22.21 1.01
CA GLY A 491 -33.96 22.93 0.62
C GLY A 491 -35.16 22.29 1.32
N GLY A 492 -35.72 23.00 2.26
CA GLY A 492 -36.97 22.62 2.90
C GLY A 492 -38.08 22.67 1.87
N ASP A 493 -38.65 21.53 1.55
CA ASP A 493 -39.99 21.48 1.02
C ASP A 493 -40.96 21.90 2.12
N ARG A 494 -41.42 23.15 2.01
CA ARG A 494 -42.71 23.59 2.56
C ARG A 494 -43.52 24.12 1.38
N ALA A 495 -44.48 23.35 0.96
CA ALA A 495 -45.83 23.76 0.54
C ALA A 495 -46.66 22.50 0.19
#